data_0477cc6c66d2c6d43fb348a942043522
#
_entry.id   0477cc6c66d2c6d43fb348a942043522
#
_cell.length_a   1.000
_cell.length_b   1.000
_cell.length_c   1.000
_cell.angle_alpha   90.00
_cell.angle_beta   90.00
_cell.angle_gamma   90.00
#
_symmetry.space_group_name_H-M   'P 1'
#
loop_
_entity.id
_entity.type
_entity.pdbx_description
1 polymer ?
#
loop_
_entity_poly.entity_id
_entity_poly.type
_entity_poly.pdbx_seq_one_letter_code
_entity_poly.pdbx_strand_id
1 'polypeptide(L)'
;AELSKKLATIDTDAPVELDREKAALSNFYTPKAYEMFKRLEFKNLLGRFEETNAEPEDAVFLRTVTDFSEAEELFGTIAKEEKAGAALLTEETPKDGPMADRSRSLVGMAVAYGSGEPDVVYFPAEGFLTGDYLKEKLTELQKQIPVFCVMDGKEFLKDMPDADEAHLFDAGIAAYLLNPLKSQ
;
A
#
# COMPACT_ATOMS: atom_id res chain seq x y z
N ALA A 1 10.40 23.05 43.24
CA ALA A 1 11.81 22.59 43.34
C ALA A 1 11.96 21.35 44.24
N GLU A 2 11.40 21.34 45.45
CA GLU A 2 11.55 20.23 46.41
C GLU A 2 10.83 18.95 45.96
N LEU A 3 9.60 19.07 45.49
CA LEU A 3 8.82 17.96 44.93
C LEU A 3 9.53 17.37 43.69
N SER A 4 10.04 18.20 42.83
CA SER A 4 10.78 17.75 41.62
C SER A 4 12.05 16.99 42.00
N LYS A 5 12.77 17.41 43.02
CA LYS A 5 13.92 16.71 43.55
C LYS A 5 13.54 15.34 44.11
N LYS A 6 12.45 15.28 44.90
CA LYS A 6 11.96 14.02 45.47
C LYS A 6 11.55 13.02 44.40
N LEU A 7 10.86 13.49 43.36
CA LEU A 7 10.44 12.63 42.22
C LEU A 7 11.59 12.18 41.34
N ALA A 8 12.68 12.98 41.24
CA ALA A 8 13.86 12.65 40.46
C ALA A 8 14.89 11.81 41.21
N THR A 9 14.74 11.63 42.54
CA THR A 9 15.64 10.83 43.37
C THR A 9 15.32 9.36 43.17
N ILE A 10 16.35 8.57 42.81
CA ILE A 10 16.21 7.12 42.64
C ILE A 10 16.00 6.49 44.03
N ASP A 11 14.95 5.67 44.13
CA ASP A 11 14.73 4.83 45.30
C ASP A 11 15.54 3.55 45.18
N THR A 12 16.56 3.42 46.00
CA THR A 12 17.47 2.25 46.01
C THR A 12 16.90 1.08 46.83
N ASP A 13 15.84 1.34 47.64
CA ASP A 13 15.23 0.35 48.52
C ASP A 13 13.88 -0.15 47.93
N ALA A 14 13.62 0.13 46.65
CA ALA A 14 12.45 -0.37 45.96
C ALA A 14 12.40 -1.92 45.98
N PRO A 15 11.26 -2.53 46.32
CA PRO A 15 11.13 -3.99 46.42
C PRO A 15 11.10 -4.66 45.00
N VAL A 16 12.22 -4.57 44.28
CA VAL A 16 12.38 -5.09 42.93
C VAL A 16 13.53 -6.10 42.93
N GLU A 17 13.23 -7.33 42.58
CA GLU A 17 14.28 -8.34 42.33
C GLU A 17 14.57 -8.41 40.84
N LEU A 18 15.81 -8.15 40.44
CA LEU A 18 16.29 -8.29 39.07
C LEU A 18 16.88 -9.68 38.86
N ASP A 19 16.15 -10.54 38.19
CA ASP A 19 16.65 -11.82 37.68
C ASP A 19 17.33 -11.56 36.32
N ARG A 20 18.66 -11.61 36.29
CA ARG A 20 19.47 -11.33 35.12
C ARG A 20 19.24 -12.33 33.98
N GLU A 21 18.96 -13.59 34.31
CA GLU A 21 18.70 -14.62 33.29
C GLU A 21 17.36 -14.40 32.60
N LYS A 22 16.32 -14.05 33.38
CA LYS A 22 15.01 -13.69 32.82
C LYS A 22 14.97 -12.32 32.14
N ALA A 23 15.88 -11.42 32.54
CA ALA A 23 16.03 -10.10 31.94
C ALA A 23 16.90 -10.11 30.66
N ALA A 24 17.52 -11.24 30.30
CA ALA A 24 18.27 -11.37 29.06
C ALA A 24 17.33 -11.12 27.87
N LEU A 25 17.74 -10.20 26.99
CA LEU A 25 16.99 -9.89 25.76
C LEU A 25 17.07 -11.10 24.82
N SER A 26 15.96 -11.82 24.69
CA SER A 26 15.75 -12.79 23.64
C SER A 26 14.88 -12.13 22.54
N ASN A 27 14.27 -12.91 21.66
CA ASN A 27 13.43 -12.35 20.61
C ASN A 27 12.39 -11.37 21.18
N PHE A 28 12.59 -10.10 20.90
CA PHE A 28 11.76 -9.00 21.40
C PHE A 28 10.43 -8.88 20.62
N TYR A 29 10.44 -9.30 19.36
CA TYR A 29 9.33 -9.16 18.43
C TYR A 29 8.45 -10.43 18.43
N THR A 30 7.69 -10.61 19.52
CA THR A 30 6.74 -11.72 19.65
C THR A 30 5.32 -11.27 19.34
N PRO A 31 4.41 -12.17 18.86
CA PRO A 31 3.01 -11.83 18.65
C PRO A 31 2.31 -11.26 19.90
N LYS A 32 2.67 -11.78 21.08
CA LYS A 32 2.16 -11.28 22.36
C LYS A 32 2.63 -9.86 22.68
N ALA A 33 3.87 -9.52 22.33
CA ALA A 33 4.38 -8.16 22.47
C ALA A 33 3.67 -7.23 21.49
N TYR A 34 3.45 -7.65 20.24
CA TYR A 34 2.70 -6.90 19.24
C TYR A 34 1.30 -6.51 19.75
N GLU A 35 0.51 -7.48 20.27
CA GLU A 35 -0.82 -7.23 20.82
C GLU A 35 -0.78 -6.23 22.01
N MET A 36 0.25 -6.32 22.84
CA MET A 36 0.41 -5.40 23.96
C MET A 36 0.73 -3.98 23.50
N PHE A 37 1.63 -3.81 22.53
CA PHE A 37 1.95 -2.50 21.94
C PHE A 37 0.76 -1.91 21.18
N LYS A 38 -0.03 -2.74 20.49
CA LYS A 38 -1.27 -2.34 19.83
C LYS A 38 -2.28 -1.81 20.84
N ARG A 39 -2.47 -2.52 21.98
CA ARG A 39 -3.37 -2.08 23.05
C ARG A 39 -2.91 -0.79 23.73
N LEU A 40 -1.60 -0.56 23.82
CA LEU A 40 -1.00 0.64 24.39
C LEU A 40 -0.86 1.79 23.37
N GLU A 41 -1.28 1.58 22.13
CA GLU A 41 -1.22 2.55 21.03
C GLU A 41 0.20 3.07 20.71
N PHE A 42 1.21 2.23 20.88
CA PHE A 42 2.61 2.56 20.58
C PHE A 42 2.90 2.45 19.06
N LYS A 43 2.30 3.35 18.28
CA LYS A 43 2.33 3.33 16.80
C LYS A 43 3.74 3.24 16.22
N ASN A 44 4.69 4.01 16.73
CA ASN A 44 6.08 4.03 16.23
C ASN A 44 6.84 2.72 16.49
N LEU A 45 6.38 1.90 17.43
CA LEU A 45 7.00 0.61 17.74
C LEU A 45 6.34 -0.52 16.96
N LEU A 46 5.08 -0.39 16.56
CA LEU A 46 4.36 -1.41 15.79
C LEU A 46 5.01 -1.64 14.42
N GLY A 47 5.44 -0.58 13.72
CA GLY A 47 6.14 -0.71 12.43
C GLY A 47 7.40 -1.57 12.47
N ARG A 48 8.09 -1.67 13.64
CA ARG A 48 9.25 -2.54 13.79
C ARG A 48 8.90 -4.04 13.87
N PHE A 49 7.67 -4.36 14.25
CA PHE A 49 7.18 -5.74 14.28
C PHE A 49 6.78 -6.22 12.87
N GLU A 50 6.31 -5.32 12.03
CA GLU A 50 5.92 -5.62 10.65
C GLU A 50 7.11 -6.07 9.81
N GLU A 51 8.30 -5.49 10.02
CA GLU A 51 9.54 -5.90 9.36
C GLU A 51 10.01 -7.33 9.76
N THR A 52 9.60 -7.82 10.96
CA THR A 52 10.15 -9.08 11.52
C THR A 52 9.16 -10.23 11.43
N ASN A 53 7.86 -9.97 11.38
CA ASN A 53 6.78 -10.97 11.38
C ASN A 53 5.88 -10.88 10.14
N ALA A 54 6.37 -10.28 9.06
CA ALA A 54 5.66 -10.29 7.78
C ALA A 54 5.75 -11.70 7.14
N GLU A 55 5.11 -12.69 7.75
CA GLU A 55 4.32 -13.60 6.94
C GLU A 55 3.05 -12.79 6.62
N PRO A 56 2.83 -12.42 5.36
CA PRO A 56 1.64 -11.70 4.97
C PRO A 56 0.46 -12.62 5.23
N GLU A 57 -0.33 -12.32 6.29
CA GLU A 57 -1.65 -12.95 6.50
C GLU A 57 -2.58 -12.68 5.30
N ASP A 58 -2.19 -11.73 4.46
CA ASP A 58 -2.78 -11.41 3.16
C ASP A 58 -1.73 -11.57 2.06
N ALA A 59 -1.18 -12.77 1.84
CA ALA A 59 -0.38 -13.05 0.66
C ALA A 59 -1.29 -12.92 -0.57
N VAL A 60 -1.39 -11.72 -1.12
CA VAL A 60 -2.02 -11.50 -2.41
C VAL A 60 -1.18 -12.27 -3.44
N PHE A 61 -1.74 -13.34 -4.00
CA PHE A 61 -1.10 -14.06 -5.09
C PHE A 61 -1.09 -13.17 -6.33
N LEU A 62 0.03 -12.49 -6.55
CA LEU A 62 0.22 -11.64 -7.70
C LEU A 62 0.62 -12.51 -8.90
N ARG A 63 -0.29 -12.63 -9.86
CA ARG A 63 0.01 -13.26 -11.17
C ARG A 63 0.62 -12.23 -12.09
N THR A 64 1.80 -12.52 -12.63
CA THR A 64 2.43 -11.67 -13.65
C THR A 64 2.09 -12.18 -15.03
N VAL A 65 1.65 -11.29 -15.92
CA VAL A 65 1.28 -11.58 -17.32
C VAL A 65 2.13 -10.74 -18.25
N THR A 66 2.92 -11.42 -19.08
CA THR A 66 3.82 -10.83 -20.07
C THR A 66 3.41 -11.18 -21.51
N ASP A 67 2.58 -12.20 -21.68
CA ASP A 67 2.06 -12.58 -22.99
C ASP A 67 0.91 -11.66 -23.42
N PHE A 68 0.97 -11.17 -24.64
CA PHE A 68 0.02 -10.24 -25.20
C PHE A 68 -1.38 -10.84 -25.35
N SER A 69 -1.48 -12.08 -25.82
CA SER A 69 -2.78 -12.74 -26.04
C SER A 69 -3.47 -13.04 -24.71
N GLU A 70 -2.71 -13.46 -23.72
CA GLU A 70 -3.20 -13.68 -22.36
C GLU A 70 -3.67 -12.37 -21.72
N ALA A 71 -2.95 -11.27 -21.92
CA ALA A 71 -3.33 -9.96 -21.43
C ALA A 71 -4.67 -9.48 -22.05
N GLU A 72 -4.85 -9.63 -23.35
CA GLU A 72 -6.10 -9.28 -24.06
C GLU A 72 -7.30 -10.09 -23.53
N GLU A 73 -7.13 -11.40 -23.33
CA GLU A 73 -8.20 -12.25 -22.75
C GLU A 73 -8.58 -11.80 -21.34
N LEU A 74 -7.57 -11.45 -20.53
CA LEU A 74 -7.80 -10.95 -19.17
C LEU A 74 -8.47 -9.58 -19.16
N PHE A 75 -8.07 -8.64 -20.01
CA PHE A 75 -8.74 -7.35 -20.13
C PHE A 75 -10.21 -7.54 -20.55
N GLY A 76 -10.48 -8.46 -21.46
CA GLY A 76 -11.85 -8.82 -21.85
C GLY A 76 -12.68 -9.46 -20.72
N THR A 77 -12.02 -10.11 -19.77
CA THR A 77 -12.66 -10.68 -18.58
C THR A 77 -12.92 -9.59 -17.52
N ILE A 78 -11.90 -8.79 -17.22
CA ILE A 78 -11.95 -7.69 -16.24
C ILE A 78 -13.01 -6.65 -16.64
N ALA A 79 -13.17 -6.37 -17.95
CA ALA A 79 -14.15 -5.42 -18.47
C ALA A 79 -15.62 -5.79 -18.14
N LYS A 80 -15.88 -7.02 -17.77
CA LYS A 80 -17.25 -7.51 -17.43
C LYS A 80 -17.54 -7.42 -15.94
N GLU A 81 -16.57 -7.05 -15.14
CA GLU A 81 -16.72 -6.95 -13.70
C GLU A 81 -17.48 -5.68 -13.30
N GLU A 82 -18.22 -5.75 -12.20
CA GLU A 82 -18.89 -4.57 -11.64
C GLU A 82 -17.92 -3.65 -10.89
N LYS A 83 -16.79 -4.23 -10.43
CA LYS A 83 -15.78 -3.51 -9.66
C LYS A 83 -14.40 -4.01 -10.04
N ALA A 84 -13.48 -3.08 -10.19
CA ALA A 84 -12.06 -3.38 -10.28
C ALA A 84 -11.26 -2.28 -9.60
N GLY A 85 -9.99 -2.54 -9.34
CA GLY A 85 -9.08 -1.53 -8.83
C GLY A 85 -7.75 -1.61 -9.56
N ALA A 86 -7.03 -0.49 -9.64
CA ALA A 86 -5.71 -0.46 -10.25
C ALA A 86 -4.70 0.34 -9.44
N ALA A 87 -3.45 -0.11 -9.55
CA ALA A 87 -2.27 0.61 -9.08
C ALA A 87 -1.27 0.74 -10.22
N LEU A 88 -0.76 1.95 -10.45
CA LEU A 88 0.26 2.24 -11.46
C LEU A 88 1.64 2.24 -10.82
N LEU A 89 2.58 1.56 -11.43
CA LEU A 89 3.99 1.64 -11.10
C LEU A 89 4.67 2.53 -12.13
N THR A 90 5.11 3.72 -11.69
CA THR A 90 5.73 4.72 -12.56
C THR A 90 7.14 5.02 -12.11
N GLU A 91 8.02 5.31 -13.07
CA GLU A 91 9.38 5.76 -12.83
C GLU A 91 9.53 7.20 -13.31
N GLU A 92 10.12 8.06 -12.47
CA GLU A 92 10.46 9.44 -12.83
C GLU A 92 11.84 9.48 -13.47
N THR A 93 11.91 9.88 -14.72
CA THR A 93 13.19 10.11 -15.39
C THR A 93 13.56 11.59 -15.26
N PRO A 94 14.69 11.92 -14.60
CA PRO A 94 15.17 13.30 -14.59
C PRO A 94 15.53 13.72 -16.01
N LYS A 95 14.87 14.73 -16.55
CA LYS A 95 15.36 15.40 -17.76
C LYS A 95 16.44 16.38 -17.34
N ASP A 96 17.55 16.44 -18.08
CA ASP A 96 18.64 17.37 -17.84
C ASP A 96 18.16 18.82 -18.00
N GLY A 97 18.27 19.60 -16.91
CA GLY A 97 18.03 21.04 -16.91
C GLY A 97 17.24 21.55 -15.71
N PRO A 98 17.50 22.79 -15.23
CA PRO A 98 16.90 23.33 -14.00
C PRO A 98 15.39 23.67 -14.09
N MET A 99 14.78 23.55 -15.28
CA MET A 99 13.34 23.69 -15.53
C MET A 99 12.75 22.50 -16.31
N ALA A 100 13.42 21.35 -16.31
CA ALA A 100 12.96 20.19 -17.04
C ALA A 100 11.77 19.54 -16.35
N ASP A 101 10.69 19.43 -17.10
CA ASP A 101 9.50 18.68 -16.71
C ASP A 101 9.86 17.22 -16.45
N ARG A 102 9.53 16.69 -15.28
CA ARG A 102 9.79 15.29 -14.94
C ARG A 102 8.83 14.43 -15.75
N SER A 103 9.36 13.68 -16.72
CA SER A 103 8.53 12.71 -17.41
C SER A 103 8.36 11.45 -16.55
N ARG A 104 7.12 11.07 -16.29
CA ARG A 104 6.76 9.82 -15.64
C ARG A 104 6.47 8.78 -16.71
N SER A 105 7.20 7.69 -16.69
CA SER A 105 6.96 6.53 -17.56
C SER A 105 6.31 5.41 -16.76
N LEU A 106 5.30 4.76 -17.34
CA LEU A 106 4.68 3.59 -16.75
C LEU A 106 5.63 2.38 -16.88
N VAL A 107 6.00 1.78 -15.76
CA VAL A 107 6.81 0.56 -15.66
C VAL A 107 5.94 -0.68 -15.62
N GLY A 108 4.72 -0.55 -15.13
CA GLY A 108 3.73 -1.61 -15.08
C GLY A 108 2.48 -1.18 -14.34
N MET A 109 1.47 -2.02 -14.37
CA MET A 109 0.25 -1.82 -13.61
C MET A 109 -0.22 -3.12 -12.96
N ALA A 110 -0.79 -3.02 -11.77
CA ALA A 110 -1.51 -4.11 -11.13
C ALA A 110 -3.02 -3.82 -11.21
N VAL A 111 -3.81 -4.85 -11.52
CA VAL A 111 -5.27 -4.76 -11.56
C VAL A 111 -5.84 -5.84 -10.66
N ALA A 112 -6.71 -5.42 -9.74
CA ALA A 112 -7.49 -6.30 -8.88
C ALA A 112 -8.93 -6.36 -9.38
N TYR A 113 -9.51 -7.56 -9.48
CA TYR A 113 -10.87 -7.75 -10.00
C TYR A 113 -11.53 -8.98 -9.35
N GLY A 114 -12.83 -9.11 -9.52
CA GLY A 114 -13.63 -10.20 -8.96
C GLY A 114 -14.37 -9.83 -7.69
N SER A 115 -15.28 -10.71 -7.26
CA SER A 115 -16.14 -10.55 -6.09
C SER A 115 -15.65 -11.43 -4.94
N GLY A 116 -15.50 -10.88 -3.75
CA GLY A 116 -14.97 -11.56 -2.57
C GLY A 116 -13.48 -11.33 -2.40
N GLU A 117 -12.68 -12.40 -2.40
CA GLU A 117 -11.23 -12.30 -2.43
C GLU A 117 -10.80 -11.99 -3.89
N PRO A 118 -10.23 -10.80 -4.16
CA PRO A 118 -9.95 -10.40 -5.53
C PRO A 118 -8.74 -11.15 -6.11
N ASP A 119 -8.83 -11.51 -7.39
CA ASP A 119 -7.67 -11.88 -8.17
C ASP A 119 -6.82 -10.63 -8.48
N VAL A 120 -5.51 -10.72 -8.32
CA VAL A 120 -4.59 -9.62 -8.62
C VAL A 120 -3.61 -10.03 -9.70
N VAL A 121 -3.59 -9.25 -10.79
CA VAL A 121 -2.71 -9.46 -11.93
C VAL A 121 -1.82 -8.26 -12.14
N TYR A 122 -0.53 -8.51 -12.37
CA TYR A 122 0.47 -7.51 -12.71
C TYR A 122 0.86 -7.61 -14.20
N PHE A 123 0.82 -6.50 -14.89
CA PHE A 123 1.23 -6.33 -16.27
C PHE A 123 2.48 -5.43 -16.31
N PRO A 124 3.68 -5.98 -16.51
CA PRO A 124 4.88 -5.16 -16.70
C PRO A 124 4.82 -4.46 -18.07
N ALA A 125 5.33 -3.22 -18.10
CA ALA A 125 5.43 -2.45 -19.34
C ALA A 125 6.66 -2.91 -20.14
N GLU A 126 6.59 -4.09 -20.74
CA GLU A 126 7.68 -4.70 -21.52
C GLU A 126 7.17 -5.39 -22.78
N GLY A 127 8.05 -5.51 -23.75
CA GLY A 127 7.75 -6.20 -25.02
C GLY A 127 6.60 -5.53 -25.77
N PHE A 128 5.54 -6.29 -26.05
CA PHE A 128 4.32 -5.80 -26.72
C PHE A 128 3.35 -5.08 -25.75
N LEU A 129 3.49 -5.30 -24.45
CA LEU A 129 2.72 -4.59 -23.41
C LEU A 129 3.41 -3.26 -23.10
N THR A 130 3.43 -2.35 -24.05
CA THR A 130 4.06 -1.03 -23.83
C THR A 130 3.29 -0.20 -22.80
N GLY A 131 3.97 0.76 -22.16
CA GLY A 131 3.32 1.66 -21.20
C GLY A 131 2.11 2.41 -21.79
N ASP A 132 2.21 2.84 -23.05
CA ASP A 132 1.10 3.54 -23.74
C ASP A 132 -0.08 2.60 -24.00
N TYR A 133 0.21 1.36 -24.46
CA TYR A 133 -0.82 0.34 -24.63
C TYR A 133 -1.54 0.01 -23.32
N LEU A 134 -0.79 -0.17 -22.22
CA LEU A 134 -1.38 -0.45 -20.91
C LEU A 134 -2.25 0.71 -20.41
N LYS A 135 -1.83 1.96 -20.64
CA LYS A 135 -2.64 3.16 -20.32
C LYS A 135 -3.93 3.22 -21.13
N GLU A 136 -3.87 2.91 -22.42
CA GLU A 136 -5.06 2.87 -23.29
C GLU A 136 -6.05 1.82 -22.77
N LYS A 137 -5.59 0.60 -22.51
CA LYS A 137 -6.41 -0.49 -21.97
C LYS A 137 -7.00 -0.16 -20.61
N LEU A 138 -6.22 0.45 -19.73
CA LEU A 138 -6.70 0.86 -18.42
C LEU A 138 -7.78 1.95 -18.52
N THR A 139 -7.64 2.89 -19.47
CA THR A 139 -8.66 3.91 -19.75
C THR A 139 -9.95 3.28 -20.27
N GLU A 140 -9.84 2.26 -21.13
CA GLU A 140 -11.00 1.51 -21.63
C GLU A 140 -11.72 0.79 -20.48
N LEU A 141 -10.99 0.06 -19.64
CA LEU A 141 -11.52 -0.64 -18.47
C LEU A 141 -12.20 0.31 -17.50
N GLN A 142 -11.56 1.43 -17.19
CA GLN A 142 -12.04 2.41 -16.25
C GLN A 142 -13.37 3.04 -16.69
N LYS A 143 -13.59 3.23 -17.99
CA LYS A 143 -14.85 3.73 -18.57
C LYS A 143 -15.96 2.67 -18.60
N GLN A 144 -15.62 1.40 -18.65
CA GLN A 144 -16.60 0.30 -18.75
C GLN A 144 -17.05 -0.20 -17.38
N ILE A 145 -16.17 -0.18 -16.39
CA ILE A 145 -16.41 -0.72 -15.07
C ILE A 145 -17.13 0.32 -14.19
N PRO A 146 -18.31 0.01 -13.64
CA PRO A 146 -19.12 0.97 -12.90
C PRO A 146 -18.43 1.56 -11.66
N VAL A 147 -17.58 0.78 -10.98
CA VAL A 147 -16.82 1.23 -9.81
C VAL A 147 -15.35 0.87 -10.01
N PHE A 148 -14.53 1.87 -10.29
CA PHE A 148 -13.10 1.69 -10.50
C PHE A 148 -12.31 2.29 -9.33
N CYS A 149 -11.66 1.43 -8.54
CA CYS A 149 -10.98 1.79 -7.31
C CYS A 149 -9.52 2.17 -7.56
N VAL A 150 -9.08 3.27 -6.95
CA VAL A 150 -7.67 3.69 -6.91
C VAL A 150 -7.33 4.15 -5.50
N MET A 151 -6.04 4.13 -5.14
CA MET A 151 -5.61 4.53 -3.79
C MET A 151 -5.52 6.05 -3.64
N ASP A 152 -5.09 6.76 -4.69
CA ASP A 152 -4.96 8.23 -4.75
C ASP A 152 -5.45 8.69 -6.12
N GLY A 153 -6.70 9.16 -6.19
CA GLY A 153 -7.34 9.60 -7.43
C GLY A 153 -6.62 10.77 -8.09
N LYS A 154 -6.04 11.66 -7.30
CA LYS A 154 -5.33 12.83 -7.82
C LYS A 154 -4.02 12.43 -8.52
N GLU A 155 -3.24 11.53 -7.94
CA GLU A 155 -2.02 11.02 -8.57
C GLU A 155 -2.37 10.13 -9.77
N PHE A 156 -3.41 9.30 -9.66
CA PHE A 156 -3.89 8.50 -10.77
C PHE A 156 -4.26 9.34 -11.99
N LEU A 157 -5.02 10.42 -11.81
CA LEU A 157 -5.43 11.32 -12.91
C LEU A 157 -4.26 12.09 -13.54
N LYS A 158 -3.17 12.32 -12.85
CA LYS A 158 -1.96 12.88 -13.45
C LYS A 158 -1.32 11.93 -14.46
N ASP A 159 -1.32 10.63 -14.15
CA ASP A 159 -0.76 9.60 -15.03
C ASP A 159 -1.76 9.14 -16.11
N MET A 160 -3.07 9.34 -15.85
CA MET A 160 -4.20 8.92 -16.68
C MET A 160 -5.16 10.09 -16.95
N PRO A 161 -4.73 11.11 -17.72
CA PRO A 161 -5.53 12.34 -17.92
C PRO A 161 -6.84 12.12 -18.68
N ASP A 162 -6.97 11.01 -19.43
CA ASP A 162 -8.15 10.64 -20.21
C ASP A 162 -9.13 9.74 -19.42
N ALA A 163 -8.86 9.47 -18.15
CA ALA A 163 -9.75 8.68 -17.29
C ALA A 163 -11.05 9.45 -16.98
N ASP A 164 -12.14 8.72 -16.85
CA ASP A 164 -13.46 9.27 -16.48
C ASP A 164 -13.60 9.34 -14.95
N GLU A 165 -13.67 10.54 -14.40
CA GLU A 165 -13.82 10.77 -12.96
C GLU A 165 -15.13 10.21 -12.39
N ALA A 166 -16.17 10.05 -13.22
CA ALA A 166 -17.49 9.62 -12.77
C ALA A 166 -17.51 8.19 -12.21
N HIS A 167 -16.63 7.33 -12.71
CA HIS A 167 -16.52 5.93 -12.27
C HIS A 167 -15.42 5.70 -11.23
N LEU A 168 -14.66 6.74 -10.88
CA LEU A 168 -13.50 6.63 -10.01
C LEU A 168 -13.91 6.60 -8.54
N PHE A 169 -13.44 5.60 -7.81
CA PHE A 169 -13.57 5.50 -6.37
C PHE A 169 -12.18 5.62 -5.72
N ASP A 170 -11.96 6.71 -4.98
CA ASP A 170 -10.71 6.93 -4.25
C ASP A 170 -10.77 6.25 -2.87
N ALA A 171 -10.01 5.16 -2.72
CA ALA A 171 -9.95 4.40 -1.48
C ALA A 171 -9.24 5.17 -0.36
N GLY A 172 -8.28 6.04 -0.68
CA GLY A 172 -7.59 6.89 0.29
C GLY A 172 -8.52 7.92 0.91
N ILE A 173 -9.32 8.60 0.09
CA ILE A 173 -10.35 9.55 0.57
C ILE A 173 -11.42 8.80 1.39
N ALA A 174 -11.87 7.64 0.92
CA ALA A 174 -12.86 6.85 1.65
C ALA A 174 -12.33 6.42 3.04
N ALA A 175 -11.09 5.96 3.12
CA ALA A 175 -10.46 5.60 4.39
C ALA A 175 -10.32 6.81 5.33
N TYR A 176 -9.95 7.98 4.80
CA TYR A 176 -9.89 9.21 5.58
C TYR A 176 -11.27 9.63 6.13
N LEU A 177 -12.33 9.52 5.32
CA LEU A 177 -13.69 9.86 5.77
C LEU A 177 -14.20 8.92 6.86
N LEU A 178 -13.80 7.65 6.83
CA LEU A 178 -14.16 6.67 7.87
C LEU A 178 -13.40 6.90 9.18
N ASN A 179 -12.15 7.31 9.12
CA ASN A 179 -11.34 7.58 10.32
C ASN A 179 -10.28 8.67 10.07
N PRO A 180 -10.66 9.96 10.19
CA PRO A 180 -9.76 11.09 9.93
C PRO A 180 -8.61 11.24 10.94
N LEU A 181 -8.66 10.52 12.06
CA LEU A 181 -7.61 10.54 13.10
C LEU A 181 -6.49 9.52 12.87
N LYS A 182 -6.69 8.55 11.98
CA LYS A 182 -5.60 7.68 11.54
C LYS A 182 -4.83 8.39 10.43
N SER A 183 -3.65 8.92 10.76
CA SER A 183 -2.68 9.26 9.72
C SER A 183 -2.29 7.97 8.99
N GLN A 184 -2.46 7.94 7.69
CA GLN A 184 -1.94 6.89 6.80
C GLN A 184 -0.42 7.01 6.72
#